data_5c6f22be8b2bbe65f48ba063be917798
#
_entry.id   5c6f22be8b2bbe65f48ba063be917798
#
_cell.length_a   1.000
_cell.length_b   1.000
_cell.length_c   1.000
_cell.angle_alpha   90.00
_cell.angle_beta   90.00
_cell.angle_gamma   90.00
#
_symmetry.space_group_name_H-M   'P 1'
#
loop_
_entity.id
_entity.type
_entity.pdbx_description
1 polymer ?
#
loop_
_entity_poly.entity_id
_entity_poly.type
_entity_poly.pdbx_seq_one_letter_code
_entity_poly.pdbx_strand_id
1 'polypeptide(L)'
;MARSRERADSQAVILGEPGIGKSRLAEELYDWCERRGSAAARARCYAAQGQLAYAPVAEWLRAGRLGDACTQLTQPQLGELARVLPEILSSNPGLDRPRPLTESWERHHFYGSLRAAFSHARKPLLLWIDDLQWCDRDTFEWLHSLFRSAGASQTLVLATVRPEETGRTHPFTQLLGDLRQNRQVLEIPLGAFDAAETGALAA
;
A
#
# COMPACT_ATOMS: atom_id res chain seq x y z
N MET A 1 33.64 12.09 -5.86
CA MET A 1 32.38 12.22 -6.64
C MET A 1 31.28 11.43 -5.96
N ALA A 2 30.45 12.09 -5.13
CA ALA A 2 29.30 11.49 -4.51
C ALA A 2 28.22 11.36 -5.59
N ARG A 3 27.87 10.14 -5.99
CA ARG A 3 26.67 9.89 -6.79
C ARG A 3 25.48 10.35 -5.95
N SER A 4 24.78 11.41 -6.39
CA SER A 4 23.43 11.71 -5.94
C SER A 4 22.66 10.40 -5.94
N ARG A 5 22.22 9.93 -4.76
CA ARG A 5 21.17 8.93 -4.66
C ARG A 5 19.92 9.63 -5.20
N GLU A 6 19.65 9.45 -6.49
CA GLU A 6 18.33 9.71 -7.04
C GLU A 6 17.34 9.05 -6.08
N ARG A 7 16.30 9.80 -5.70
CA ARG A 7 15.17 9.25 -4.94
C ARG A 7 14.69 8.05 -5.74
N ALA A 8 14.94 6.85 -5.23
CA ALA A 8 14.34 5.66 -5.81
C ALA A 8 12.82 5.84 -5.73
N ASP A 9 12.15 5.65 -6.84
CA ASP A 9 10.70 5.66 -6.91
C ASP A 9 10.17 4.75 -5.81
N SER A 10 9.37 5.32 -4.91
CA SER A 10 8.82 4.55 -3.79
C SER A 10 7.47 3.93 -4.15
N GLN A 11 7.00 4.08 -5.38
CA GLN A 11 5.74 3.54 -5.89
C GLN A 11 5.96 2.86 -7.23
N ALA A 12 5.37 1.66 -7.38
CA ALA A 12 5.32 0.94 -8.65
C ALA A 12 3.89 0.47 -8.93
N VAL A 13 3.47 0.58 -10.18
CA VAL A 13 2.14 0.15 -10.61
C VAL A 13 2.28 -0.79 -11.80
N ILE A 14 1.78 -2.02 -11.66
CA ILE A 14 1.68 -3.00 -12.74
C ILE A 14 0.30 -2.84 -13.40
N LEU A 15 0.31 -2.51 -14.67
CA LEU A 15 -0.88 -2.24 -15.47
C LEU A 15 -1.09 -3.36 -16.51
N GLY A 16 -2.33 -3.74 -16.81
CA GLY A 16 -2.62 -4.69 -17.87
C GLY A 16 -4.00 -5.33 -17.74
N GLU A 17 -4.41 -6.08 -18.76
CA GLU A 17 -5.70 -6.75 -18.83
C GLU A 17 -5.88 -7.84 -17.76
N PRO A 18 -7.12 -8.28 -17.47
CA PRO A 18 -7.38 -9.44 -16.63
C PRO A 18 -6.64 -10.69 -17.13
N GLY A 19 -6.07 -11.47 -16.24
CA GLY A 19 -5.38 -12.71 -16.59
C GLY A 19 -3.97 -12.58 -17.18
N ILE A 20 -3.47 -11.36 -17.46
CA ILE A 20 -2.15 -11.13 -18.09
C ILE A 20 -0.95 -11.49 -17.19
N GLY A 21 -1.17 -11.78 -15.91
CA GLY A 21 -0.09 -12.16 -15.00
C GLY A 21 0.35 -11.09 -14.02
N LYS A 22 -0.36 -9.95 -13.88
CA LYS A 22 0.00 -8.86 -12.95
C LYS A 22 0.24 -9.34 -11.50
N SER A 23 -0.74 -10.06 -10.95
CA SER A 23 -0.65 -10.58 -9.57
C SER A 23 0.47 -11.61 -9.44
N ARG A 24 0.74 -12.41 -10.49
CA ARG A 24 1.84 -13.37 -10.50
C ARG A 24 3.20 -12.67 -10.43
N LEU A 25 3.39 -11.61 -11.22
CA LEU A 25 4.62 -10.81 -11.16
C LEU A 25 4.81 -10.15 -9.79
N ALA A 26 3.73 -9.60 -9.23
CA ALA A 26 3.76 -9.00 -7.90
C ALA A 26 4.08 -10.03 -6.79
N GLU A 27 3.53 -11.25 -6.91
CA GLU A 27 3.81 -12.37 -5.99
C GLU A 27 5.27 -12.80 -6.03
N GLU A 28 5.87 -12.90 -7.21
CA GLU A 28 7.31 -13.21 -7.35
C GLU A 28 8.19 -12.16 -6.66
N LEU A 29 7.85 -10.87 -6.78
CA LEU A 29 8.56 -9.82 -6.07
C LEU A 29 8.34 -9.92 -4.55
N TYR A 30 7.11 -10.20 -4.12
CA TYR A 30 6.78 -10.39 -2.71
C TYR A 30 7.62 -11.53 -2.10
N ASP A 31 7.61 -12.70 -2.73
CA ASP A 31 8.37 -13.87 -2.31
C ASP A 31 9.88 -13.62 -2.33
N TRP A 32 10.36 -12.88 -3.32
CA TRP A 32 11.77 -12.49 -3.40
C TRP A 32 12.18 -11.59 -2.21
N CYS A 33 11.32 -10.63 -1.83
CA CYS A 33 11.55 -9.79 -0.65
C CYS A 33 11.60 -10.61 0.63
N GLU A 34 10.66 -11.54 0.81
CA GLU A 34 10.62 -12.42 1.99
C GLU A 34 11.86 -13.32 2.09
N ARG A 35 12.25 -13.96 0.98
CA ARG A 35 13.46 -14.79 0.93
C ARG A 35 14.73 -14.03 1.29
N ARG A 36 14.78 -12.71 1.03
CA ARG A 36 15.88 -11.82 1.39
C ARG A 36 15.76 -11.23 2.80
N GLY A 37 14.73 -11.59 3.54
CA GLY A 37 14.50 -11.11 4.90
C GLY A 37 14.03 -9.66 4.98
N SER A 38 13.57 -9.06 3.87
CA SER A 38 12.88 -7.77 3.88
C SER A 38 11.49 -7.92 4.50
N ALA A 39 10.95 -6.84 5.08
CA ALA A 39 9.57 -6.86 5.49
C ALA A 39 8.66 -6.71 4.25
N ALA A 40 7.62 -7.53 4.17
CA ALA A 40 6.64 -7.46 3.11
C ALA A 40 5.24 -7.69 3.68
N ALA A 41 4.27 -6.97 3.16
CA ALA A 41 2.85 -7.18 3.46
C ALA A 41 2.05 -7.07 2.16
N ARG A 42 1.03 -7.92 2.04
CA ARG A 42 0.11 -7.90 0.90
C ARG A 42 -1.31 -7.66 1.37
N ALA A 43 -2.08 -7.00 0.53
CA ALA A 43 -3.51 -6.84 0.68
C ALA A 43 -4.18 -6.99 -0.68
N ARG A 44 -5.44 -7.40 -0.69
CA ARG A 44 -6.22 -7.52 -1.91
C ARG A 44 -7.52 -6.74 -1.80
N CYS A 45 -7.83 -5.95 -2.84
CA CYS A 45 -9.11 -5.27 -2.95
C CYS A 45 -10.11 -6.14 -3.70
N TYR A 46 -11.39 -6.05 -3.31
CA TYR A 46 -12.49 -6.79 -3.93
C TYR A 46 -13.63 -5.85 -4.26
N ALA A 47 -14.24 -6.03 -5.42
CA ALA A 47 -15.35 -5.18 -5.86
C ALA A 47 -16.51 -5.09 -4.85
N ALA A 48 -16.79 -6.17 -4.11
CA ALA A 48 -17.83 -6.21 -3.08
C ALA A 48 -17.43 -5.55 -1.75
N GLN A 49 -16.14 -5.30 -1.51
CA GLN A 49 -15.61 -4.76 -0.25
C GLN A 49 -15.34 -3.25 -0.29
N GLY A 50 -15.57 -2.59 -1.41
CA GLY A 50 -15.27 -1.16 -1.61
C GLY A 50 -15.95 -0.17 -0.64
N GLN A 51 -16.69 -0.67 0.35
CA GLN A 51 -17.32 0.13 1.40
C GLN A 51 -16.62 0.04 2.77
N LEU A 52 -15.65 -0.87 2.94
CA LEU A 52 -14.93 -0.97 4.20
C LEU A 52 -13.69 -0.08 4.16
N ALA A 53 -13.78 1.06 4.86
CA ALA A 53 -12.71 2.04 4.92
C ALA A 53 -11.40 1.43 5.43
N TYR A 54 -10.29 1.72 4.73
CA TYR A 54 -8.94 1.29 5.07
C TYR A 54 -8.73 -0.23 5.11
N ALA A 55 -9.55 -1.04 4.42
CA ALA A 55 -9.44 -2.50 4.43
C ALA A 55 -8.03 -2.99 4.07
N PRO A 56 -7.37 -2.54 2.98
CA PRO A 56 -6.02 -2.96 2.65
C PRO A 56 -4.98 -2.56 3.70
N VAL A 57 -5.17 -1.40 4.32
CA VAL A 57 -4.27 -0.91 5.38
C VAL A 57 -4.35 -1.81 6.62
N ALA A 58 -5.58 -2.23 6.98
CA ALA A 58 -5.78 -3.18 8.08
C ALA A 58 -5.14 -4.55 7.79
N GLU A 59 -5.25 -5.05 6.55
CA GLU A 59 -4.59 -6.30 6.15
C GLU A 59 -3.07 -6.19 6.28
N TRP A 60 -2.47 -5.11 5.81
CA TRP A 60 -1.04 -4.89 5.96
C TRP A 60 -0.59 -4.85 7.42
N LEU A 61 -1.32 -4.14 8.27
CA LEU A 61 -0.98 -4.01 9.68
C LEU A 61 -1.14 -5.34 10.46
N ARG A 62 -2.02 -6.25 9.99
CA ARG A 62 -2.15 -7.60 10.53
C ARG A 62 -1.07 -8.56 10.08
N ALA A 63 -0.36 -8.24 8.99
CA ALA A 63 0.74 -9.08 8.54
C ALA A 63 1.82 -9.16 9.62
N GLY A 64 2.22 -10.36 10.02
CA GLY A 64 2.95 -10.67 11.26
C GLY A 64 4.19 -9.81 11.54
N ARG A 65 4.95 -9.43 10.51
CA ARG A 65 6.15 -8.56 10.67
C ARG A 65 5.83 -7.08 10.88
N LEU A 66 4.59 -6.64 10.58
CA LEU A 66 4.10 -5.30 10.84
C LEU A 66 3.38 -5.21 12.19
N GLY A 67 2.82 -6.31 12.68
CA GLY A 67 2.23 -6.39 14.01
C GLY A 67 3.22 -6.00 15.12
N ASP A 68 4.47 -6.44 15.00
CA ASP A 68 5.54 -6.07 15.95
C ASP A 68 5.83 -4.55 15.94
N ALA A 69 5.66 -3.88 14.81
CA ALA A 69 5.86 -2.43 14.71
C ALA A 69 4.84 -1.63 15.53
N CYS A 70 3.64 -2.16 15.73
CA CYS A 70 2.62 -1.53 16.56
C CYS A 70 3.03 -1.48 18.04
N THR A 71 3.91 -2.35 18.51
CA THR A 71 4.39 -2.35 19.91
C THR A 71 5.24 -1.14 20.26
N GLN A 72 5.76 -0.43 19.27
CA GLN A 72 6.59 0.78 19.45
C GLN A 72 5.77 2.08 19.39
N LEU A 73 4.47 1.97 19.22
CA LEU A 73 3.58 3.13 19.15
C LEU A 73 3.23 3.63 20.53
N THR A 74 3.02 4.95 20.63
CA THR A 74 2.49 5.58 21.86
C THR A 74 1.01 5.23 22.05
N GLN A 75 0.51 5.37 23.29
CA GLN A 75 -0.90 5.12 23.60
C GLN A 75 -1.87 5.91 22.69
N PRO A 76 -1.67 7.23 22.45
CA PRO A 76 -2.51 7.97 21.52
C PRO A 76 -2.48 7.40 20.08
N GLN A 77 -1.31 6.99 19.60
CA GLN A 77 -1.19 6.38 18.27
C GLN A 77 -1.90 5.04 18.18
N LEU A 78 -1.80 4.19 19.20
CA LEU A 78 -2.54 2.94 19.29
C LEU A 78 -4.05 3.17 19.30
N GLY A 79 -4.52 4.20 20.03
CA GLY A 79 -5.93 4.60 20.04
C GLY A 79 -6.42 4.97 18.63
N GLU A 80 -5.61 5.68 17.85
CA GLU A 80 -5.96 5.99 16.45
C GLU A 80 -5.96 4.73 15.54
N LEU A 81 -5.00 3.82 15.73
CA LEU A 81 -4.95 2.57 14.97
C LEU A 81 -6.15 1.65 15.26
N ALA A 82 -6.76 1.75 16.42
CA ALA A 82 -7.97 0.99 16.77
C ALA A 82 -9.16 1.27 15.85
N ARG A 83 -9.11 2.32 15.01
CA ARG A 83 -10.08 2.59 13.93
C ARG A 83 -10.06 1.49 12.87
N VAL A 84 -8.88 1.02 12.52
CA VAL A 84 -8.66 0.01 11.48
C VAL A 84 -8.38 -1.37 12.05
N LEU A 85 -7.93 -1.43 13.31
CA LEU A 85 -7.63 -2.65 14.07
C LEU A 85 -8.37 -2.66 15.41
N PRO A 86 -9.70 -2.90 15.44
CA PRO A 86 -10.49 -2.87 16.67
C PRO A 86 -9.97 -3.82 17.77
N GLU A 87 -9.26 -4.88 17.37
CA GLU A 87 -8.62 -5.84 18.28
C GLU A 87 -7.58 -5.19 19.21
N ILE A 88 -7.03 -4.05 18.88
CA ILE A 88 -6.12 -3.28 19.73
C ILE A 88 -6.79 -2.92 21.06
N LEU A 89 -8.08 -2.57 21.04
CA LEU A 89 -8.83 -2.25 22.25
C LEU A 89 -8.96 -3.44 23.20
N SER A 90 -9.08 -4.64 22.65
CA SER A 90 -9.16 -5.87 23.45
C SER A 90 -7.85 -6.17 24.17
N SER A 91 -6.72 -5.85 23.51
CA SER A 91 -5.38 -6.04 24.07
C SER A 91 -4.93 -4.90 24.99
N ASN A 92 -5.61 -3.76 24.97
CA ASN A 92 -5.28 -2.56 25.72
C ASN A 92 -6.54 -1.96 26.38
N PRO A 93 -7.02 -2.55 27.50
CA PRO A 93 -8.30 -2.14 28.13
C PRO A 93 -8.36 -0.67 28.61
N GLY A 94 -7.20 -0.01 28.72
CA GLY A 94 -7.11 1.41 29.08
C GLY A 94 -7.24 2.40 27.92
N LEU A 95 -7.39 1.91 26.67
CA LEU A 95 -7.58 2.78 25.53
C LEU A 95 -9.05 3.13 25.33
N ASP A 96 -9.31 4.42 25.13
CA ASP A 96 -10.63 4.89 24.70
C ASP A 96 -10.93 4.46 23.25
N ARG A 97 -12.21 4.21 22.98
CA ARG A 97 -12.66 3.99 21.61
C ARG A 97 -12.45 5.26 20.77
N PRO A 98 -11.86 5.14 19.57
CA PRO A 98 -11.66 6.30 18.71
C PRO A 98 -13.00 6.93 18.30
N ARG A 99 -13.09 8.26 18.39
CA ARG A 99 -14.26 9.03 17.99
C ARG A 99 -14.32 9.15 16.46
N PRO A 100 -15.49 9.39 15.85
CA PRO A 100 -15.58 9.65 14.40
C PRO A 100 -14.63 10.77 13.97
N LEU A 101 -14.06 10.65 12.76
CA LEU A 101 -13.21 11.71 12.17
C LEU A 101 -14.11 12.79 11.58
N THR A 102 -14.32 13.88 12.28
CA THR A 102 -15.18 14.99 11.85
C THR A 102 -14.37 16.15 11.30
N GLU A 103 -13.16 16.35 11.81
CA GLU A 103 -12.31 17.48 11.49
C GLU A 103 -11.06 17.04 10.68
N SER A 104 -10.56 17.94 9.84
CA SER A 104 -9.39 17.65 8.99
C SER A 104 -8.12 17.36 9.80
N TRP A 105 -7.95 18.00 10.96
CA TRP A 105 -6.79 17.76 11.84
C TRP A 105 -6.81 16.37 12.48
N GLU A 106 -7.99 15.84 12.82
CA GLU A 106 -8.16 14.47 13.32
C GLU A 106 -7.71 13.45 12.29
N ARG A 107 -8.10 13.65 11.02
CA ARG A 107 -7.65 12.82 9.91
C ARG A 107 -6.14 12.88 9.73
N HIS A 108 -5.55 14.07 9.85
CA HIS A 108 -4.09 14.25 9.80
C HIS A 108 -3.38 13.50 10.93
N HIS A 109 -3.93 13.53 12.13
CA HIS A 109 -3.39 12.82 13.30
C HIS A 109 -3.48 11.31 13.11
N PHE A 110 -4.62 10.81 12.63
CA PHE A 110 -4.81 9.41 12.29
C PHE A 110 -3.82 8.95 11.19
N TYR A 111 -3.67 9.71 10.11
CA TYR A 111 -2.69 9.40 9.05
C TYR A 111 -1.25 9.43 9.56
N GLY A 112 -0.95 10.31 10.51
CA GLY A 112 0.33 10.35 11.22
C GLY A 112 0.59 9.06 12.00
N SER A 113 -0.42 8.54 12.68
CA SER A 113 -0.34 7.29 13.44
C SER A 113 -0.15 6.06 12.54
N LEU A 114 -0.85 5.99 11.40
CA LEU A 114 -0.62 4.97 10.38
C LEU A 114 0.82 5.02 9.85
N ARG A 115 1.32 6.22 9.51
CA ARG A 115 2.71 6.38 9.06
C ARG A 115 3.72 5.95 10.12
N ALA A 116 3.48 6.25 11.39
CA ALA A 116 4.34 5.82 12.48
C ALA A 116 4.42 4.29 12.55
N ALA A 117 3.29 3.58 12.44
CA ALA A 117 3.27 2.12 12.41
C ALA A 117 4.15 1.56 11.27
N PHE A 118 4.01 2.08 10.05
CA PHE A 118 4.85 1.62 8.92
C PHE A 118 6.31 2.09 9.02
N SER A 119 6.61 3.18 9.74
CA SER A 119 7.98 3.65 9.92
C SER A 119 8.78 2.76 10.88
N HIS A 120 8.13 2.17 11.87
CA HIS A 120 8.73 1.21 12.80
C HIS A 120 8.92 -0.18 12.21
N ALA A 121 8.31 -0.46 11.06
CA ALA A 121 8.53 -1.72 10.36
C ALA A 121 9.99 -1.86 9.89
N ARG A 122 10.48 -3.11 9.86
CA ARG A 122 11.80 -3.43 9.35
C ARG A 122 11.94 -2.95 7.90
N LYS A 123 13.09 -2.40 7.56
CA LYS A 123 13.41 -1.89 6.21
C LYS A 123 14.42 -2.81 5.49
N PRO A 124 14.36 -2.89 4.16
CA PRO A 124 13.34 -2.31 3.29
C PRO A 124 11.97 -2.95 3.48
N LEU A 125 10.89 -2.20 3.19
CA LEU A 125 9.50 -2.64 3.33
C LEU A 125 8.81 -2.65 1.97
N LEU A 126 8.15 -3.76 1.62
CA LEU A 126 7.23 -3.86 0.50
C LEU A 126 5.78 -3.88 1.00
N LEU A 127 4.96 -2.97 0.48
CA LEU A 127 3.52 -2.95 0.67
C LEU A 127 2.85 -3.21 -0.69
N TRP A 128 2.23 -4.37 -0.86
CA TRP A 128 1.55 -4.73 -2.11
C TRP A 128 0.04 -4.64 -1.96
N ILE A 129 -0.61 -3.96 -2.91
CA ILE A 129 -2.07 -3.96 -3.09
C ILE A 129 -2.41 -4.62 -4.42
N ASP A 130 -3.15 -5.71 -4.37
CA ASP A 130 -3.67 -6.39 -5.56
C ASP A 130 -5.05 -5.84 -5.92
N ASP A 131 -5.30 -5.61 -7.20
CA ASP A 131 -6.56 -5.09 -7.76
C ASP A 131 -6.97 -3.72 -7.16
N LEU A 132 -6.02 -2.76 -7.10
CA LEU A 132 -6.20 -1.43 -6.49
C LEU A 132 -7.41 -0.66 -7.04
N GLN A 133 -7.88 -0.93 -8.27
CA GLN A 133 -9.07 -0.30 -8.82
C GLN A 133 -10.33 -0.52 -7.98
N TRP A 134 -10.37 -1.53 -7.13
CA TRP A 134 -11.51 -1.82 -6.22
C TRP A 134 -11.30 -1.32 -4.79
N CYS A 135 -10.25 -0.52 -4.59
CA CYS A 135 -9.93 0.01 -3.28
C CYS A 135 -10.96 1.06 -2.82
N ASP A 136 -11.16 1.16 -1.51
CA ASP A 136 -12.00 2.19 -0.92
C ASP A 136 -11.39 3.59 -1.05
N ARG A 137 -12.25 4.60 -1.02
CA ARG A 137 -11.86 6.00 -1.19
C ARG A 137 -10.93 6.49 -0.08
N ASP A 138 -11.17 6.08 1.16
CA ASP A 138 -10.39 6.52 2.31
C ASP A 138 -8.96 6.01 2.24
N THR A 139 -8.77 4.77 1.75
CA THR A 139 -7.43 4.24 1.46
C THR A 139 -6.73 5.05 0.37
N PHE A 140 -7.42 5.45 -0.71
CA PHE A 140 -6.81 6.33 -1.73
C PHE A 140 -6.38 7.67 -1.14
N GLU A 141 -7.20 8.30 -0.30
CA GLU A 141 -6.87 9.56 0.35
C GLU A 141 -5.65 9.42 1.27
N TRP A 142 -5.56 8.31 1.99
CA TRP A 142 -4.40 8.02 2.83
C TRP A 142 -3.13 7.75 2.00
N LEU A 143 -3.21 6.94 0.93
CA LEU A 143 -2.09 6.70 0.01
C LEU A 143 -1.57 8.01 -0.58
N HIS A 144 -2.46 8.90 -1.00
CA HIS A 144 -2.09 10.23 -1.48
C HIS A 144 -1.33 11.04 -0.40
N SER A 145 -1.80 10.99 0.85
CA SER A 145 -1.11 11.60 1.98
C SER A 145 0.25 10.97 2.26
N LEU A 146 0.34 9.63 2.16
CA LEU A 146 1.58 8.87 2.36
C LEU A 146 2.64 9.29 1.33
N PHE A 147 2.28 9.35 0.05
CA PHE A 147 3.20 9.64 -1.05
C PHE A 147 3.68 11.10 -1.06
N ARG A 148 2.88 12.03 -0.54
CA ARG A 148 3.30 13.43 -0.36
C ARG A 148 4.23 13.66 0.81
N SER A 149 4.33 12.72 1.73
CA SER A 149 5.16 12.85 2.94
C SER A 149 6.59 12.39 2.65
N ALA A 150 7.57 13.24 2.86
CA ALA A 150 8.99 13.00 2.56
C ALA A 150 9.67 11.91 3.44
N GLY A 151 8.92 11.07 4.12
CA GLY A 151 9.42 10.16 5.16
C GLY A 151 9.43 8.66 4.83
N ALA A 152 8.98 8.26 3.64
CA ALA A 152 8.86 6.82 3.29
C ALA A 152 10.16 6.22 2.70
N SER A 153 11.34 6.68 3.12
CA SER A 153 12.59 6.10 2.65
C SER A 153 12.62 4.59 2.91
N GLN A 154 12.97 3.81 1.89
CA GLN A 154 13.05 2.35 1.89
C GLN A 154 11.68 1.63 2.04
N THR A 155 10.58 2.28 1.68
CA THR A 155 9.27 1.62 1.51
C THR A 155 8.87 1.68 0.04
N LEU A 156 8.58 0.53 -0.56
CA LEU A 156 8.00 0.40 -1.89
C LEU A 156 6.52 0.04 -1.74
N VAL A 157 5.66 0.86 -2.32
CA VAL A 157 4.24 0.49 -2.51
C VAL A 157 4.10 -0.03 -3.94
N LEU A 158 3.68 -1.28 -4.07
CA LEU A 158 3.40 -1.95 -5.34
C LEU A 158 1.89 -2.10 -5.48
N ALA A 159 1.34 -1.70 -6.62
CA ALA A 159 -0.07 -1.91 -6.93
C ALA A 159 -0.23 -2.67 -8.25
N THR A 160 -1.24 -3.53 -8.35
CA THR A 160 -1.72 -4.05 -9.62
C THR A 160 -3.04 -3.40 -9.97
N VAL A 161 -3.24 -3.07 -11.23
CA VAL A 161 -4.42 -2.33 -11.70
C VAL A 161 -4.87 -2.82 -13.06
N ARG A 162 -6.19 -2.81 -13.28
CA ARG A 162 -6.82 -3.00 -14.60
C ARG A 162 -7.24 -1.62 -15.12
N PRO A 163 -6.52 -1.04 -16.09
CA PRO A 163 -6.80 0.29 -16.58
C PRO A 163 -8.22 0.47 -17.15
N GLU A 164 -8.79 -0.56 -17.74
CA GLU A 164 -10.13 -0.57 -18.31
C GLU A 164 -11.24 -0.41 -17.25
N GLU A 165 -10.97 -0.74 -16.00
CA GLU A 165 -11.89 -0.57 -14.88
C GLU A 165 -11.73 0.80 -14.18
N THR A 166 -10.78 1.64 -14.64
CA THR A 166 -10.50 2.95 -14.06
C THR A 166 -10.92 4.08 -15.01
N GLY A 167 -12.14 4.60 -14.85
CA GLY A 167 -12.62 5.76 -15.61
C GLY A 167 -11.89 7.06 -15.24
N ARG A 168 -12.15 8.14 -16.02
CA ARG A 168 -11.47 9.44 -15.85
C ARG A 168 -11.64 10.07 -14.47
N THR A 169 -12.73 9.78 -13.78
CA THR A 169 -13.05 10.29 -12.42
C THR A 169 -12.65 9.32 -11.30
N HIS A 170 -12.05 8.19 -11.65
CA HIS A 170 -11.65 7.20 -10.67
C HIS A 170 -10.53 7.73 -9.75
N PRO A 171 -10.56 7.50 -8.42
CA PRO A 171 -9.53 7.99 -7.49
C PRO A 171 -8.11 7.56 -7.89
N PHE A 172 -7.95 6.34 -8.41
CA PHE A 172 -6.67 5.86 -8.95
C PHE A 172 -6.14 6.76 -10.07
N THR A 173 -7.00 7.19 -11.01
CA THR A 173 -6.58 8.02 -12.15
C THR A 173 -6.05 9.38 -11.66
N GLN A 174 -6.66 9.95 -10.63
CA GLN A 174 -6.19 11.19 -10.00
C GLN A 174 -4.85 10.97 -9.29
N LEU A 175 -4.75 9.93 -8.45
CA LEU A 175 -3.53 9.57 -7.74
C LEU A 175 -2.36 9.34 -8.71
N LEU A 176 -2.59 8.55 -9.77
CA LEU A 176 -1.56 8.26 -10.78
C LEU A 176 -1.12 9.54 -11.51
N GLY A 177 -2.06 10.44 -11.81
CA GLY A 177 -1.76 11.74 -12.42
C GLY A 177 -0.80 12.57 -11.56
N ASP A 178 -1.07 12.67 -10.26
CA ASP A 178 -0.22 13.39 -9.33
C ASP A 178 1.17 12.74 -9.17
N LEU A 179 1.23 11.43 -9.12
CA LEU A 179 2.50 10.70 -9.03
C LEU A 179 3.36 10.87 -10.29
N ARG A 180 2.74 10.88 -11.48
CA ARG A 180 3.42 11.15 -12.75
C ARG A 180 4.00 12.55 -12.80
N GLN A 181 3.23 13.55 -12.41
CA GLN A 181 3.68 14.95 -12.37
C GLN A 181 4.90 15.14 -11.46
N ASN A 182 4.94 14.41 -10.34
CA ASN A 182 6.02 14.47 -9.38
C ASN A 182 7.17 13.48 -9.66
N ARG A 183 7.11 12.71 -10.74
CA ARG A 183 8.08 11.65 -11.08
C ARG A 183 8.31 10.67 -9.92
N GLN A 184 7.22 10.23 -9.29
CA GLN A 184 7.25 9.38 -8.10
C GLN A 184 6.73 7.96 -8.36
N VAL A 185 6.47 7.57 -9.59
CA VAL A 185 5.91 6.26 -9.93
C VAL A 185 6.68 5.59 -11.06
N LEU A 186 6.93 4.30 -10.89
CA LEU A 186 7.36 3.39 -11.96
C LEU A 186 6.12 2.66 -12.48
N GLU A 187 5.80 2.86 -13.75
CA GLU A 187 4.71 2.16 -14.41
C GLU A 187 5.27 0.97 -15.20
N ILE A 188 4.67 -0.20 -14.99
CA ILE A 188 5.05 -1.47 -15.63
C ILE A 188 3.84 -1.97 -16.40
N PRO A 189 3.68 -1.58 -17.68
CA PRO A 189 2.62 -2.13 -18.52
C PRO A 189 2.94 -3.57 -18.90
N LEU A 190 2.01 -4.50 -18.64
CA LEU A 190 2.10 -5.88 -19.10
C LEU A 190 1.22 -6.07 -20.34
N GLY A 191 1.84 -6.58 -21.41
CA GLY A 191 1.18 -7.06 -22.62
C GLY A 191 1.10 -8.58 -22.66
N ALA A 192 0.37 -9.10 -23.65
CA ALA A 192 0.39 -10.54 -23.94
C ALA A 192 1.79 -10.97 -24.38
N PHE A 193 2.19 -12.18 -24.01
CA PHE A 193 3.43 -12.78 -24.51
C PHE A 193 3.40 -12.92 -26.03
N ASP A 194 4.51 -12.62 -26.65
CA ASP A 194 4.71 -12.98 -28.07
C ASP A 194 4.98 -14.49 -28.23
N ALA A 195 5.08 -14.94 -29.47
CA ALA A 195 5.27 -16.36 -29.77
C ALA A 195 6.61 -16.92 -29.24
N ALA A 196 7.67 -16.09 -29.17
CA ALA A 196 8.98 -16.49 -28.67
C ALA A 196 8.96 -16.58 -27.14
N GLU A 197 8.36 -15.61 -26.48
CA GLU A 197 8.17 -15.57 -25.01
C GLU A 197 7.29 -16.73 -24.54
N THR A 198 6.20 -17.02 -25.27
CA THR A 198 5.32 -18.16 -24.99
C THR A 198 6.08 -19.48 -25.11
N GLY A 199 6.93 -19.63 -26.14
CA GLY A 199 7.78 -20.80 -26.31
C GLY A 199 8.81 -20.99 -25.19
N ALA A 200 9.39 -19.90 -24.72
CA ALA A 200 10.35 -19.93 -23.60
C ALA A 200 9.69 -20.28 -22.25
N LEU A 201 8.42 -19.94 -22.06
CA LEU A 201 7.68 -20.27 -20.85
C LEU A 201 7.24 -21.75 -20.82
N ALA A 202 7.08 -22.39 -21.99
CA ALA A 202 6.61 -23.78 -22.15
C ALA A 202 7.77 -24.81 -22.17
N ALA A 203 9.02 -24.36 -22.19
CA ALA A 203 10.22 -25.19 -22.23
C ALA A 203 10.78 -25.46 -20.82
#